data_ea6af85d82bcf619b8a8ca02ff57de2e
#
_entry.id   ea6af85d82bcf619b8a8ca02ff57de2e
#
_cell.length_a   1.000
_cell.length_b   1.000
_cell.length_c   1.000
_cell.angle_alpha   90.00
_cell.angle_beta   90.00
_cell.angle_gamma   90.00
#
_symmetry.space_group_name_H-M   'P 1'
#
loop_
_entity.id
_entity.type
_entity.pdbx_description
1 polymer ?
#
loop_
_entity_poly.entity_id
_entity_poly.type
_entity_poly.pdbx_seq_one_letter_code
_entity_poly.pdbx_strand_id
1 'polypeptide(L)'
;MRKNLDIISAYSIMLGLIILVGFLQSWSMALSILCLCLISAVMTMGANIQWGYAGLINFGIMGYTALGGLAAVLVSVPPVQEAWQAGGFNMILCAFLIAFMVFSIRFILKKYSKSKNRNYGIGAIIIVGLILLRLISAPAIESIEAVDPATTGFLGGMGLPILFSWIVGAFFAGALAYVIGKIALGLRADYLAIATLLISEIVIAVIK
;
A
#
# COMPACT_ATOMS: atom_id res chain seq x y z
N MET A 1 -11.39 -22.65 33.72
CA MET A 1 -10.21 -23.53 33.73
C MET A 1 -10.06 -24.29 32.39
N ARG A 2 -11.08 -24.98 31.87
CA ARG A 2 -11.04 -25.73 30.59
C ARG A 2 -10.65 -24.84 29.38
N LYS A 3 -11.21 -23.66 29.23
CA LYS A 3 -10.95 -22.73 28.12
C LYS A 3 -9.49 -22.24 28.02
N ASN A 4 -8.79 -22.10 29.15
CA ASN A 4 -7.37 -21.73 29.17
C ASN A 4 -6.45 -22.89 28.80
N LEU A 5 -6.85 -24.13 29.13
CA LEU A 5 -6.14 -25.35 28.73
C LEU A 5 -6.22 -25.57 27.22
N ASP A 6 -7.38 -25.30 26.60
CA ASP A 6 -7.57 -25.42 25.16
C ASP A 6 -6.70 -24.40 24.37
N ILE A 7 -6.55 -23.19 24.90
CA ILE A 7 -5.71 -22.14 24.31
C ILE A 7 -4.23 -22.52 24.41
N ILE A 8 -3.77 -22.95 25.60
CA ILE A 8 -2.37 -23.36 25.81
C ILE A 8 -2.03 -24.56 24.94
N SER A 9 -2.91 -25.54 24.80
CA SER A 9 -2.69 -26.71 23.94
C SER A 9 -2.57 -26.31 22.45
N ALA A 10 -3.41 -25.37 21.97
CA ALA A 10 -3.35 -24.89 20.59
C ALA A 10 -2.01 -24.20 20.28
N TYR A 11 -1.54 -23.32 21.17
CA TYR A 11 -0.23 -22.65 20.99
C TYR A 11 0.94 -23.64 21.10
N SER A 12 0.84 -24.64 21.99
CA SER A 12 1.87 -25.69 22.13
C SER A 12 1.96 -26.55 20.88
N ILE A 13 0.82 -26.91 20.28
CA ILE A 13 0.77 -27.66 19.03
C ILE A 13 1.38 -26.85 17.88
N MET A 14 1.01 -25.58 17.76
CA MET A 14 1.56 -24.68 16.75
C MET A 14 3.08 -24.56 16.86
N LEU A 15 3.59 -24.35 18.07
CA LEU A 15 5.02 -24.24 18.32
C LEU A 15 5.75 -25.56 18.04
N GLY A 16 5.16 -26.69 18.40
CA GLY A 16 5.66 -28.01 18.08
C GLY A 16 5.75 -28.28 16.59
N LEU A 17 4.75 -27.86 15.81
CA LEU A 17 4.76 -27.97 14.34
C LEU A 17 5.84 -27.10 13.71
N ILE A 18 6.06 -25.86 14.18
CA ILE A 18 7.12 -24.99 13.69
C ILE A 18 8.50 -25.59 13.95
N ILE A 19 8.73 -26.13 15.14
CA ILE A 19 9.97 -26.82 15.50
C ILE A 19 10.18 -28.05 14.61
N LEU A 20 9.14 -28.83 14.38
CA LEU A 20 9.18 -30.01 13.52
C LEU A 20 9.57 -29.64 12.07
N VAL A 21 9.02 -28.57 11.52
CA VAL A 21 9.42 -28.03 10.21
C VAL A 21 10.89 -27.61 10.22
N GLY A 22 11.37 -26.99 11.29
CA GLY A 22 12.78 -26.61 11.45
C GLY A 22 13.73 -27.78 11.35
N PHE A 23 13.38 -28.95 11.94
CA PHE A 23 14.19 -30.16 11.88
C PHE A 23 14.03 -30.95 10.58
N LEU A 24 12.82 -31.00 9.99
CA LEU A 24 12.56 -31.81 8.79
C LEU A 24 12.97 -31.10 7.49
N GLN A 25 12.88 -29.79 7.43
CA GLN A 25 13.16 -29.01 6.21
C GLN A 25 14.33 -28.05 6.41
N SER A 26 14.09 -26.91 7.06
CA SER A 26 15.13 -25.93 7.38
C SER A 26 14.66 -24.93 8.43
N TRP A 27 15.58 -24.43 9.23
CA TRP A 27 15.31 -23.37 10.18
C TRP A 27 14.89 -22.04 9.53
N SER A 28 15.40 -21.76 8.32
CA SER A 28 14.99 -20.59 7.55
C SER A 28 13.49 -20.63 7.18
N MET A 29 13.01 -21.79 6.77
CA MET A 29 11.58 -21.99 6.46
C MET A 29 10.71 -21.91 7.72
N ALA A 30 11.13 -22.51 8.83
CA ALA A 30 10.41 -22.42 10.10
C ALA A 30 10.27 -20.97 10.58
N LEU A 31 11.33 -20.16 10.49
CA LEU A 31 11.32 -18.75 10.84
C LEU A 31 10.42 -17.93 9.90
N SER A 32 10.42 -18.24 8.60
CA SER A 32 9.53 -17.58 7.64
C SER A 32 8.05 -17.85 7.96
N ILE A 33 7.71 -19.09 8.31
CA ILE A 33 6.35 -19.44 8.75
C ILE A 33 6.00 -18.69 10.06
N LEU A 34 6.91 -18.62 11.01
CA LEU A 34 6.71 -17.88 12.26
C LEU A 34 6.44 -16.39 11.98
N CYS A 35 7.21 -15.77 11.09
CA CYS A 35 6.99 -14.38 10.68
C CYS A 35 5.60 -14.17 10.07
N LEU A 36 5.17 -15.07 9.18
CA LEU A 36 3.82 -15.00 8.60
C LEU A 36 2.73 -15.16 9.66
N CYS A 37 2.92 -16.05 10.63
CA CYS A 37 1.99 -16.20 11.76
C CYS A 37 1.89 -14.91 12.60
N LEU A 38 3.02 -14.26 12.88
CA LEU A 38 3.06 -13.01 13.63
C LEU A 38 2.38 -11.86 12.87
N ILE A 39 2.64 -11.75 11.57
CA ILE A 39 1.96 -10.76 10.70
C ILE A 39 0.44 -10.98 10.73
N SER A 40 0.01 -12.24 10.54
CA SER A 40 -1.41 -12.61 10.59
C SER A 40 -2.04 -12.32 11.94
N ALA A 41 -1.31 -12.52 13.04
CA ALA A 41 -1.78 -12.21 14.38
C ALA A 41 -2.01 -10.71 14.55
N VAL A 42 -1.09 -9.85 14.11
CA VAL A 42 -1.25 -8.38 14.16
C VAL A 42 -2.45 -7.95 13.31
N MET A 43 -2.60 -8.49 12.10
CA MET A 43 -3.75 -8.21 11.23
C MET A 43 -5.08 -8.61 11.89
N THR A 44 -5.11 -9.79 12.52
CA THR A 44 -6.30 -10.29 13.22
C THR A 44 -6.65 -9.41 14.42
N MET A 45 -5.65 -8.91 15.16
CA MET A 45 -5.88 -7.97 16.26
C MET A 45 -6.51 -6.66 15.74
N GLY A 46 -6.00 -6.12 14.64
CA GLY A 46 -6.58 -4.94 13.99
C GLY A 46 -8.02 -5.17 13.52
N ALA A 47 -8.28 -6.32 12.90
CA ALA A 47 -9.64 -6.71 12.51
C ALA A 47 -10.58 -6.85 13.70
N ASN A 48 -10.11 -7.44 14.81
CA ASN A 48 -10.91 -7.60 16.02
C ASN A 48 -11.29 -6.27 16.69
N ILE A 49 -10.41 -5.26 16.62
CA ILE A 49 -10.75 -3.91 17.11
C ILE A 49 -11.91 -3.32 16.30
N GLN A 50 -11.92 -3.50 14.98
CA GLN A 50 -12.96 -2.97 14.13
C GLN A 50 -14.25 -3.79 14.22
N TRP A 51 -14.17 -5.08 14.07
CA TRP A 51 -15.35 -5.96 14.08
C TRP A 51 -15.84 -6.28 15.50
N GLY A 52 -14.91 -6.67 16.39
CA GLY A 52 -15.27 -7.11 17.75
C GLY A 52 -15.73 -5.97 18.65
N TYR A 53 -15.03 -4.82 18.61
CA TYR A 53 -15.35 -3.69 19.49
C TYR A 53 -16.24 -2.64 18.83
N ALA A 54 -15.97 -2.26 17.59
CA ALA A 54 -16.73 -1.22 16.91
C ALA A 54 -17.96 -1.76 16.14
N GLY A 55 -18.07 -3.08 15.95
CA GLY A 55 -19.16 -3.71 15.20
C GLY A 55 -19.15 -3.37 13.69
N LEU A 56 -18.01 -2.87 13.18
CA LEU A 56 -17.85 -2.45 11.80
C LEU A 56 -17.08 -3.52 11.02
N ILE A 57 -17.73 -4.09 10.01
CA ILE A 57 -17.09 -5.07 9.12
C ILE A 57 -16.27 -4.32 8.08
N ASN A 58 -14.93 -4.48 8.13
CA ASN A 58 -14.00 -3.88 7.18
C ASN A 58 -13.14 -4.94 6.53
N PHE A 59 -13.34 -5.16 5.23
CA PHE A 59 -12.52 -6.07 4.42
C PHE A 59 -11.32 -5.37 3.75
N GLY A 60 -11.10 -4.09 4.04
CA GLY A 60 -10.01 -3.28 3.47
C GLY A 60 -8.62 -3.57 4.04
N ILE A 61 -8.47 -4.56 4.91
CA ILE A 61 -7.19 -4.87 5.60
C ILE A 61 -6.07 -5.16 4.60
N MET A 62 -6.37 -5.84 3.49
CA MET A 62 -5.40 -6.17 2.44
C MET A 62 -4.80 -4.92 1.80
N GLY A 63 -5.59 -3.86 1.57
CA GLY A 63 -5.10 -2.59 1.03
C GLY A 63 -4.14 -1.88 1.98
N TYR A 64 -4.40 -1.90 3.27
CA TYR A 64 -3.48 -1.34 4.28
C TYR A 64 -2.16 -2.13 4.35
N THR A 65 -2.25 -3.45 4.25
CA THR A 65 -1.07 -4.33 4.23
C THR A 65 -0.22 -4.09 2.98
N ALA A 66 -0.86 -3.92 1.82
CA ALA A 66 -0.18 -3.59 0.57
C ALA A 66 0.57 -2.25 0.66
N LEU A 67 -0.03 -1.21 1.27
CA LEU A 67 0.66 0.06 1.53
C LEU A 67 1.84 -0.08 2.49
N GLY A 68 1.72 -0.92 3.51
CA GLY A 68 2.83 -1.23 4.40
C GLY A 68 4.00 -1.89 3.66
N GLY A 69 3.71 -2.84 2.77
CA GLY A 69 4.67 -3.48 1.89
C GLY A 69 5.34 -2.49 0.93
N LEU A 70 4.55 -1.62 0.30
CA LEU A 70 5.06 -0.54 -0.56
C LEU A 70 6.01 0.39 0.22
N ALA A 71 5.64 0.80 1.43
CA ALA A 71 6.50 1.64 2.26
C ALA A 71 7.82 0.93 2.62
N ALA A 72 7.80 -0.38 2.88
CA ALA A 72 9.01 -1.16 3.12
C ALA A 72 9.93 -1.18 1.90
N VAL A 73 9.39 -1.35 0.70
CA VAL A 73 10.14 -1.32 -0.56
C VAL A 73 10.72 0.08 -0.80
N LEU A 74 9.90 1.14 -0.73
CA LEU A 74 10.33 2.51 -1.01
C LEU A 74 11.39 3.03 -0.04
N VAL A 75 11.37 2.60 1.22
CA VAL A 75 12.26 3.13 2.26
C VAL A 75 13.49 2.25 2.46
N SER A 76 13.30 0.92 2.50
CA SER A 76 14.35 0.00 2.98
C SER A 76 15.15 -0.66 1.87
N VAL A 77 14.59 -0.83 0.67
CA VAL A 77 15.34 -1.45 -0.43
C VAL A 77 16.41 -0.46 -0.94
N PRO A 78 17.65 -0.90 -1.19
CA PRO A 78 18.68 -0.02 -1.75
C PRO A 78 18.30 0.45 -3.16
N PRO A 79 18.70 1.68 -3.55
CA PRO A 79 18.42 2.18 -4.89
C PRO A 79 19.19 1.39 -5.96
N VAL A 80 18.53 1.07 -7.06
CA VAL A 80 19.15 0.42 -8.22
C VAL A 80 19.74 1.51 -9.13
N GLN A 81 21.06 1.72 -9.06
CA GLN A 81 21.73 2.83 -9.74
C GLN A 81 21.55 2.79 -11.27
N GLU A 82 21.58 1.61 -11.86
CA GLU A 82 21.40 1.43 -13.32
C GLU A 82 19.99 1.84 -13.77
N ALA A 83 18.97 1.46 -13.02
CA ALA A 83 17.58 1.85 -13.29
C ALA A 83 17.36 3.36 -13.10
N TRP A 84 18.05 3.97 -12.13
CA TRP A 84 18.02 5.42 -11.93
C TRP A 84 18.63 6.18 -13.09
N GLN A 85 19.76 5.70 -13.65
CA GLN A 85 20.40 6.29 -14.82
C GLN A 85 19.55 6.11 -16.09
N ALA A 86 18.87 4.97 -16.23
CA ALA A 86 18.06 4.66 -17.41
C ALA A 86 16.78 5.51 -17.52
N GLY A 87 16.05 5.70 -16.39
CA GLY A 87 14.76 6.37 -16.43
C GLY A 87 14.37 7.17 -15.19
N GLY A 88 15.20 7.18 -14.14
CA GLY A 88 14.87 7.79 -12.85
C GLY A 88 14.54 9.28 -12.91
N PHE A 89 15.26 10.04 -13.75
CA PHE A 89 15.00 11.47 -13.94
C PHE A 89 13.58 11.73 -14.49
N ASN A 90 13.17 10.93 -15.47
CA ASN A 90 11.83 11.05 -16.05
C ASN A 90 10.72 10.69 -15.06
N MET A 91 10.97 9.74 -14.15
CA MET A 91 10.03 9.40 -13.08
C MET A 91 9.89 10.53 -12.06
N ILE A 92 10.99 11.21 -11.71
CA ILE A 92 10.92 12.42 -10.87
C ILE A 92 10.11 13.51 -11.58
N LEU A 93 10.33 13.69 -12.88
CA LEU A 93 9.57 14.67 -13.68
C LEU A 93 8.07 14.35 -13.69
N CYS A 94 7.70 13.07 -13.79
CA CYS A 94 6.30 12.62 -13.66
C CYS A 94 5.71 12.97 -12.28
N ALA A 95 6.46 12.75 -11.19
CA ALA A 95 6.02 13.11 -9.85
C ALA A 95 5.79 14.62 -9.69
N PHE A 96 6.69 15.45 -10.22
CA PHE A 96 6.51 16.90 -10.26
C PHE A 96 5.30 17.32 -11.10
N LEU A 97 5.05 16.67 -12.21
CA LEU A 97 3.92 16.95 -13.07
C LEU A 97 2.59 16.61 -12.38
N ILE A 98 2.52 15.51 -11.65
CA ILE A 98 1.35 15.16 -10.82
C ILE A 98 1.14 16.22 -9.71
N ALA A 99 2.20 16.60 -8.99
CA ALA A 99 2.12 17.63 -7.97
C ALA A 99 1.65 18.97 -8.53
N PHE A 100 2.14 19.36 -9.71
CA PHE A 100 1.74 20.57 -10.41
C PHE A 100 0.27 20.53 -10.86
N MET A 101 -0.20 19.38 -11.37
CA MET A 101 -1.62 19.17 -11.70
C MET A 101 -2.51 19.37 -10.48
N VAL A 102 -2.20 18.72 -9.37
CA VAL A 102 -2.95 18.83 -8.12
C VAL A 102 -2.96 20.26 -7.61
N PHE A 103 -1.82 20.94 -7.65
CA PHE A 103 -1.71 22.35 -7.26
C PHE A 103 -2.56 23.26 -8.15
N SER A 104 -2.49 23.08 -9.47
CA SER A 104 -3.25 23.85 -10.45
C SER A 104 -4.75 23.66 -10.28
N ILE A 105 -5.22 22.45 -10.06
CA ILE A 105 -6.62 22.13 -9.78
C ILE A 105 -7.07 22.82 -8.48
N ARG A 106 -6.29 22.70 -7.39
CA ARG A 106 -6.60 23.36 -6.12
C ARG A 106 -6.62 24.88 -6.24
N PHE A 107 -5.70 25.45 -6.99
CA PHE A 107 -5.65 26.89 -7.24
C PHE A 107 -6.90 27.38 -7.99
N ILE A 108 -7.32 26.65 -9.04
CA ILE A 108 -8.54 26.98 -9.79
C ILE A 108 -9.79 26.86 -8.91
N LEU A 109 -9.88 25.79 -8.10
CA LEU A 109 -10.99 25.59 -7.18
C LEU A 109 -11.10 26.70 -6.13
N LYS A 110 -9.96 27.24 -5.67
CA LYS A 110 -9.91 28.33 -4.68
C LYS A 110 -10.22 29.71 -5.29
N LYS A 111 -9.74 29.95 -6.52
CA LYS A 111 -9.79 31.29 -7.14
C LYS A 111 -11.11 31.56 -7.88
N TYR A 112 -11.72 30.54 -8.48
CA TYR A 112 -12.91 30.71 -9.31
C TYR A 112 -14.15 30.13 -8.63
N SER A 113 -15.25 30.95 -8.65
CA SER A 113 -16.57 30.52 -8.19
C SER A 113 -17.10 29.36 -9.03
N LYS A 114 -18.14 28.68 -8.55
CA LYS A 114 -18.74 27.50 -9.19
C LYS A 114 -19.37 27.90 -10.55
N SER A 115 -18.57 27.79 -11.62
CA SER A 115 -18.99 28.15 -12.99
C SER A 115 -18.72 26.98 -13.94
N LYS A 116 -19.48 26.91 -15.03
CA LYS A 116 -19.33 25.89 -16.09
C LYS A 116 -17.92 25.95 -16.71
N ASN A 117 -17.38 27.16 -16.91
CA ASN A 117 -16.06 27.39 -17.45
C ASN A 117 -14.94 26.84 -16.53
N ARG A 118 -15.14 26.91 -15.21
CA ARG A 118 -14.20 26.28 -14.24
C ARG A 118 -14.10 24.77 -14.44
N ASN A 119 -15.25 24.11 -14.63
CA ASN A 119 -15.25 22.65 -14.80
C ASN A 119 -14.58 22.24 -16.12
N TYR A 120 -14.76 23.01 -17.20
CA TYR A 120 -14.03 22.78 -18.45
C TYR A 120 -12.53 22.98 -18.29
N GLY A 121 -12.08 24.02 -17.56
CA GLY A 121 -10.67 24.25 -17.26
C GLY A 121 -10.04 23.11 -16.46
N ILE A 122 -10.73 22.59 -15.45
CA ILE A 122 -10.27 21.42 -14.67
C ILE A 122 -10.19 20.17 -15.57
N GLY A 123 -11.23 19.94 -16.39
CA GLY A 123 -11.24 18.82 -17.35
C GLY A 123 -10.07 18.89 -18.33
N ALA A 124 -9.79 20.06 -18.88
CA ALA A 124 -8.65 20.26 -19.79
C ALA A 124 -7.30 19.98 -19.10
N ILE A 125 -7.09 20.46 -17.87
CA ILE A 125 -5.86 20.18 -17.10
C ILE A 125 -5.70 18.69 -16.85
N ILE A 126 -6.76 17.98 -16.52
CA ILE A 126 -6.71 16.53 -16.29
C ILE A 126 -6.36 15.80 -17.59
N ILE A 127 -7.04 16.11 -18.69
CA ILE A 127 -6.80 15.43 -19.97
C ILE A 127 -5.37 15.70 -20.48
N VAL A 128 -4.96 16.95 -20.53
CA VAL A 128 -3.62 17.32 -20.99
C VAL A 128 -2.54 16.74 -20.06
N GLY A 129 -2.77 16.81 -18.76
CA GLY A 129 -1.84 16.24 -17.77
C GLY A 129 -1.70 14.71 -17.87
N LEU A 130 -2.78 13.99 -18.10
CA LEU A 130 -2.74 12.54 -18.31
C LEU A 130 -2.00 12.16 -19.61
N ILE A 131 -2.20 12.93 -20.70
CA ILE A 131 -1.48 12.71 -21.94
C ILE A 131 0.02 12.94 -21.73
N LEU A 132 0.41 14.05 -21.10
CA LEU A 132 1.80 14.36 -20.81
C LEU A 132 2.44 13.33 -19.87
N LEU A 133 1.72 12.89 -18.85
CA LEU A 133 2.18 11.81 -17.98
C LEU A 133 2.49 10.56 -18.77
N ARG A 134 1.59 10.12 -19.63
CA ARG A 134 1.78 8.91 -20.44
C ARG A 134 2.98 9.05 -21.41
N LEU A 135 3.13 10.21 -22.04
CA LEU A 135 4.25 10.46 -22.97
C LEU A 135 5.62 10.42 -22.29
N ILE A 136 5.71 10.82 -21.02
CA ILE A 136 6.96 10.84 -20.26
C ILE A 136 7.18 9.51 -19.53
N SER A 137 6.12 8.92 -18.96
CA SER A 137 6.25 7.70 -18.18
C SER A 137 6.46 6.44 -19.01
N ALA A 138 5.81 6.32 -20.18
CA ALA A 138 5.92 5.09 -20.99
C ALA A 138 7.38 4.77 -21.39
N PRO A 139 8.15 5.68 -22.01
CA PRO A 139 9.54 5.38 -22.36
C PRO A 139 10.44 5.23 -21.14
N ALA A 140 10.12 5.91 -20.04
CA ALA A 140 10.85 5.77 -18.78
C ALA A 140 10.66 4.38 -18.15
N ILE A 141 9.44 3.87 -18.15
CA ILE A 141 9.12 2.52 -17.66
C ILE A 141 9.83 1.47 -18.51
N GLU A 142 9.71 1.55 -19.84
CA GLU A 142 10.39 0.62 -20.75
C GLU A 142 11.91 0.59 -20.53
N SER A 143 12.54 1.75 -20.34
CA SER A 143 13.98 1.84 -20.10
C SER A 143 14.40 1.26 -18.75
N ILE A 144 13.56 1.41 -17.69
CA ILE A 144 13.81 0.83 -16.37
C ILE A 144 13.61 -0.68 -16.38
N GLU A 145 12.56 -1.17 -17.03
CA GLU A 145 12.28 -2.60 -17.17
C GLU A 145 13.36 -3.32 -18.01
N ALA A 146 13.97 -2.63 -18.98
CA ALA A 146 15.02 -3.18 -19.82
C ALA A 146 16.35 -3.41 -19.07
N VAL A 147 16.58 -2.78 -17.92
CA VAL A 147 17.83 -2.92 -17.14
C VAL A 147 18.00 -4.34 -16.62
N ASP A 148 16.96 -4.92 -16.06
CA ASP A 148 16.93 -6.34 -15.69
C ASP A 148 15.48 -6.86 -15.69
N PRO A 149 14.99 -7.41 -16.81
CA PRO A 149 13.61 -7.85 -16.94
C PRO A 149 13.18 -8.95 -15.95
N ALA A 150 14.14 -9.68 -15.37
CA ALA A 150 13.85 -10.80 -14.49
C ALA A 150 13.71 -10.39 -13.01
N THR A 151 14.40 -9.35 -12.55
CA THR A 151 14.53 -9.05 -11.14
C THR A 151 14.35 -7.58 -10.75
N THR A 152 14.59 -6.64 -11.64
CA THR A 152 14.74 -5.22 -11.27
C THR A 152 13.86 -4.23 -12.02
N GLY A 153 12.72 -4.61 -12.52
CA GLY A 153 11.77 -3.67 -13.13
C GLY A 153 11.33 -2.50 -12.21
N PHE A 154 12.17 -2.09 -11.24
CA PHE A 154 11.89 -1.03 -10.28
C PHE A 154 13.14 -0.21 -9.92
N LEU A 155 12.92 1.06 -9.53
CA LEU A 155 13.98 2.01 -9.17
C LEU A 155 14.70 1.70 -7.85
N GLY A 156 14.17 0.79 -7.05
CA GLY A 156 14.60 0.59 -5.67
C GLY A 156 14.01 1.64 -4.72
N GLY A 157 14.51 1.65 -3.50
CA GLY A 157 14.08 2.55 -2.45
C GLY A 157 15.20 3.51 -2.01
N MET A 158 15.07 4.01 -0.77
CA MET A 158 16.04 4.96 -0.18
C MET A 158 17.24 4.26 0.49
N GLY A 159 17.20 2.93 0.68
CA GLY A 159 18.25 2.19 1.41
C GLY A 159 18.34 2.50 2.90
N LEU A 160 17.27 3.02 3.51
CA LEU A 160 17.23 3.33 4.93
C LEU A 160 16.94 2.09 5.78
N PRO A 161 17.30 2.09 7.09
CA PRO A 161 16.96 0.99 7.99
C PRO A 161 15.45 0.68 8.00
N ILE A 162 15.10 -0.60 8.06
CA ILE A 162 13.71 -1.09 7.99
C ILE A 162 12.79 -0.45 9.05
N LEU A 163 13.34 -0.02 10.18
CA LEU A 163 12.58 0.64 11.25
C LEU A 163 11.91 1.95 10.79
N PHE A 164 12.54 2.68 9.87
CA PHE A 164 11.93 3.87 9.28
C PHE A 164 10.76 3.53 8.38
N SER A 165 10.79 2.39 7.69
CA SER A 165 9.67 1.95 6.86
C SER A 165 8.41 1.66 7.67
N TRP A 166 8.54 1.25 8.93
CA TRP A 166 7.39 1.03 9.81
C TRP A 166 6.64 2.34 10.09
N ILE A 167 7.39 3.42 10.37
CA ILE A 167 6.81 4.74 10.62
C ILE A 167 6.13 5.27 9.35
N VAL A 168 6.81 5.17 8.22
CA VAL A 168 6.29 5.62 6.92
C VAL A 168 5.08 4.79 6.51
N GLY A 169 5.13 3.45 6.66
CA GLY A 169 4.02 2.55 6.39
C GLY A 169 2.80 2.82 7.28
N ALA A 170 3.02 3.06 8.57
CA ALA A 170 1.97 3.44 9.51
C ALA A 170 1.30 4.76 9.10
N PHE A 171 2.09 5.75 8.65
CA PHE A 171 1.57 7.03 8.18
C PHE A 171 0.73 6.87 6.90
N PHE A 172 1.21 6.14 5.89
CA PHE A 172 0.45 5.91 4.66
C PHE A 172 -0.83 5.10 4.90
N ALA A 173 -0.74 4.01 5.67
CA ALA A 173 -1.90 3.21 6.03
C ALA A 173 -2.91 4.01 6.86
N GLY A 174 -2.43 4.82 7.82
CA GLY A 174 -3.27 5.70 8.64
C GLY A 174 -3.94 6.81 7.83
N ALA A 175 -3.24 7.42 6.88
CA ALA A 175 -3.79 8.43 5.98
C ALA A 175 -4.90 7.83 5.08
N LEU A 176 -4.66 6.65 4.50
CA LEU A 176 -5.66 5.94 3.73
C LEU A 176 -6.87 5.56 4.60
N ALA A 177 -6.62 5.02 5.79
CA ALA A 177 -7.69 4.66 6.73
C ALA A 177 -8.55 5.87 7.12
N TYR A 178 -7.93 7.04 7.33
CA TYR A 178 -8.65 8.28 7.61
C TYR A 178 -9.55 8.70 6.44
N VAL A 179 -9.03 8.64 5.20
CA VAL A 179 -9.82 9.00 4.01
C VAL A 179 -10.98 8.03 3.81
N ILE A 180 -10.72 6.72 3.89
CA ILE A 180 -11.76 5.69 3.77
C ILE A 180 -12.79 5.83 4.89
N GLY A 181 -12.35 6.00 6.13
CA GLY A 181 -13.22 6.20 7.28
C GLY A 181 -14.14 7.39 7.09
N LYS A 182 -13.62 8.53 6.64
CA LYS A 182 -14.42 9.73 6.41
C LYS A 182 -15.50 9.56 5.34
N ILE A 183 -15.25 8.73 4.33
CA ILE A 183 -16.20 8.46 3.25
C ILE A 183 -17.17 7.34 3.63
N ALA A 184 -16.67 6.28 4.24
CA ALA A 184 -17.39 5.03 4.41
C ALA A 184 -18.15 4.91 5.73
N LEU A 185 -17.75 5.62 6.81
CA LEU A 185 -18.43 5.53 8.13
C LEU A 185 -19.89 6.00 8.13
N GLY A 186 -20.34 6.71 7.10
CA GLY A 186 -21.75 7.07 6.93
C GLY A 186 -22.61 5.98 6.29
N LEU A 187 -22.01 4.87 5.83
CA LEU A 187 -22.71 3.78 5.18
C LEU A 187 -23.24 2.76 6.21
N ARG A 188 -24.31 2.04 5.83
CA ARG A 188 -24.77 0.87 6.61
C ARG A 188 -23.70 -0.21 6.56
N ALA A 189 -23.65 -1.07 7.60
CA ALA A 189 -22.61 -2.07 7.79
C ALA A 189 -22.34 -2.96 6.55
N ASP A 190 -23.40 -3.39 5.87
CA ASP A 190 -23.29 -4.22 4.67
C ASP A 190 -22.61 -3.48 3.51
N TYR A 191 -22.99 -2.21 3.28
CA TYR A 191 -22.38 -1.37 2.24
C TYR A 191 -20.97 -0.95 2.60
N LEU A 192 -20.67 -0.77 3.90
CA LEU A 192 -19.34 -0.50 4.40
C LEU A 192 -18.38 -1.66 4.06
N ALA A 193 -18.82 -2.89 4.29
CA ALA A 193 -18.04 -4.09 4.01
C ALA A 193 -17.67 -4.19 2.51
N ILE A 194 -18.65 -4.00 1.62
CA ILE A 194 -18.44 -4.04 0.17
C ILE A 194 -17.56 -2.86 -0.29
N ALA A 195 -17.81 -1.65 0.21
CA ALA A 195 -17.05 -0.47 -0.16
C ALA A 195 -15.58 -0.59 0.25
N THR A 196 -15.30 -1.09 1.44
CA THR A 196 -13.92 -1.29 1.93
C THR A 196 -13.18 -2.37 1.14
N LEU A 197 -13.87 -3.44 0.73
CA LEU A 197 -13.30 -4.46 -0.15
C LEU A 197 -12.91 -3.86 -1.49
N LEU A 198 -13.83 -3.15 -2.16
CA LEU A 198 -13.58 -2.54 -3.47
C LEU A 198 -12.44 -1.52 -3.42
N ILE A 199 -12.39 -0.68 -2.38
CA ILE A 199 -11.31 0.29 -2.21
C ILE A 199 -9.97 -0.43 -2.02
N SER A 200 -9.96 -1.52 -1.26
CA SER A 200 -8.76 -2.35 -1.06
C SER A 200 -8.24 -2.92 -2.38
N GLU A 201 -9.12 -3.46 -3.21
CA GLU A 201 -8.76 -3.98 -4.54
C GLU A 201 -8.22 -2.87 -5.47
N ILE A 202 -8.82 -1.68 -5.44
CA ILE A 202 -8.31 -0.52 -6.19
C ILE A 202 -6.91 -0.14 -5.72
N VAL A 203 -6.66 -0.10 -4.41
CA VAL A 203 -5.34 0.21 -3.85
C VAL A 203 -4.30 -0.83 -4.29
N ILE A 204 -4.64 -2.11 -4.22
CA ILE A 204 -3.74 -3.19 -4.66
C ILE A 204 -3.47 -3.09 -6.16
N ALA A 205 -4.50 -2.81 -6.97
CA ALA A 205 -4.35 -2.67 -8.42
C ALA A 205 -3.48 -1.47 -8.83
N VAL A 206 -3.48 -0.39 -8.04
CA VAL A 206 -2.64 0.79 -8.27
C VAL A 206 -1.18 0.53 -7.86
N ILE A 207 -0.95 -0.34 -6.86
CA ILE A 207 0.40 -0.65 -6.37
C ILE A 207 1.10 -1.72 -7.25
N LYS A 208 0.33 -2.59 -7.90
CA LYS A 208 0.85 -3.57 -8.87
C LYS A 208 1.32 -2.92 -10.16
#